data_fc3504d4244acff88bd92795b2c727e0
#
_entry.id   fc3504d4244acff88bd92795b2c727e0
#
_cell.length_a   1.000
_cell.length_b   1.000
_cell.length_c   1.000
_cell.angle_alpha   90.00
_cell.angle_beta   90.00
_cell.angle_gamma   90.00
#
_symmetry.space_group_name_H-M   'P 1'
#
loop_
_entity.id
_entity.type
_entity.pdbx_description
1 polymer ?
#
loop_
_entity_poly.entity_id
_entity_poly.type
_entity_poly.pdbx_seq_one_letter_code
_entity_poly.pdbx_strand_id
1 'polypeptide(L)'
;MDSNDNPDYISPKQWQSRGELEILLGHSIFVIDEGATHLPTIVLLHGFPTSSWDWAPIWHSLSQSYRLIALDMLGFGFSDKPNSHRYSIHGQADIVEALVKTKRLDDFHVLAHDYGDTVAQELLARQLTGAGAGTWLSCCLLNGGLFPETHRALLTQKLLLSPLGKFLNRLTGYSKFSKNFSSVFGPQSKPLEQDLENFWWLINVNNGKHIFHNLITYMRDRIEHRERWVSALQKSTIPLAVINGSVDPVSGAHMVARYKELHCRLDYLAQLSVIGHYPQVEAPKEVYSHYQHFIDLLD
;
A
#
# COMPACT_ATOMS: atom_id res chain seq x y z
N MET A 1 -11.74 9.46 22.04
CA MET A 1 -13.01 8.94 21.49
C MET A 1 -12.73 7.51 21.14
N ASP A 2 -13.53 6.57 21.61
CA ASP A 2 -13.40 5.17 21.21
C ASP A 2 -13.68 5.06 19.71
N SER A 3 -12.90 4.24 18.99
CA SER A 3 -13.10 3.98 17.55
C SER A 3 -14.53 3.48 17.25
N ASN A 4 -15.21 2.88 18.23
CA ASN A 4 -16.59 2.40 18.14
C ASN A 4 -17.66 3.53 18.09
N ASP A 5 -17.31 4.76 18.40
CA ASP A 5 -18.23 5.92 18.33
C ASP A 5 -18.25 6.58 16.95
N ASN A 6 -17.38 6.13 16.01
CA ASN A 6 -17.39 6.61 14.64
C ASN A 6 -18.31 5.71 13.78
N PRO A 7 -19.43 6.22 13.23
CA PRO A 7 -20.35 5.45 12.42
C PRO A 7 -19.71 4.88 11.14
N ASP A 8 -18.60 5.48 10.69
CA ASP A 8 -17.86 5.05 9.50
C ASP A 8 -16.74 4.06 9.82
N TYR A 9 -16.56 3.68 11.08
CA TYR A 9 -15.54 2.72 11.50
C TYR A 9 -15.90 1.31 11.03
N ILE A 10 -15.00 0.71 10.26
CA ILE A 10 -15.12 -0.66 9.76
C ILE A 10 -14.11 -1.53 10.51
N SER A 11 -14.56 -2.42 11.37
CA SER A 11 -13.68 -3.37 12.06
C SER A 11 -13.06 -4.37 11.07
N PRO A 12 -11.91 -5.00 11.39
CA PRO A 12 -11.31 -6.02 10.52
C PRO A 12 -12.23 -7.19 10.19
N LYS A 13 -13.13 -7.58 11.09
CA LYS A 13 -14.12 -8.64 10.84
C LYS A 13 -15.22 -8.20 9.86
N GLN A 14 -15.68 -6.96 9.98
CA GLN A 14 -16.60 -6.39 8.99
C GLN A 14 -15.92 -6.25 7.63
N TRP A 15 -14.62 -5.85 7.61
CA TRP A 15 -13.82 -5.80 6.39
C TRP A 15 -13.71 -7.18 5.74
N GLN A 16 -13.40 -8.20 6.52
CA GLN A 16 -13.35 -9.59 6.04
C GLN A 16 -14.66 -10.04 5.41
N SER A 17 -15.80 -9.65 5.99
CA SER A 17 -17.12 -10.04 5.48
C SER A 17 -17.54 -9.35 4.17
N ARG A 18 -16.82 -8.30 3.74
CA ARG A 18 -17.05 -7.57 2.48
C ARG A 18 -16.33 -8.20 1.29
N GLY A 19 -15.30 -8.99 1.54
CA GLY A 19 -14.49 -9.58 0.48
C GLY A 19 -14.63 -11.09 0.40
N GLU A 20 -14.01 -11.64 -0.61
CA GLU A 20 -13.96 -13.08 -0.87
C GLU A 20 -12.53 -13.53 -1.22
N LEU A 21 -12.30 -14.82 -1.18
CA LEU A 21 -11.03 -15.44 -1.59
C LEU A 21 -11.12 -15.84 -3.06
N GLU A 22 -10.30 -15.24 -3.88
CA GLU A 22 -10.17 -15.56 -5.32
C GLU A 22 -8.88 -16.32 -5.59
N ILE A 23 -8.91 -17.26 -6.53
CA ILE A 23 -7.71 -17.98 -6.94
C ILE A 23 -7.00 -17.21 -8.06
N LEU A 24 -5.91 -16.56 -7.72
CA LEU A 24 -5.06 -15.81 -8.65
C LEU A 24 -3.67 -16.47 -8.71
N LEU A 25 -3.26 -16.91 -9.88
CA LEU A 25 -1.98 -17.60 -10.13
C LEU A 25 -1.73 -18.78 -9.18
N GLY A 26 -2.81 -19.49 -8.78
CA GLY A 26 -2.73 -20.65 -7.90
C GLY A 26 -2.67 -20.33 -6.41
N HIS A 27 -2.82 -19.06 -6.01
CA HIS A 27 -2.89 -18.59 -4.62
C HIS A 27 -4.29 -18.10 -4.29
N SER A 28 -4.71 -18.32 -3.05
CA SER A 28 -5.95 -17.78 -2.50
C SER A 28 -5.71 -16.34 -2.04
N ILE A 29 -6.25 -15.38 -2.76
CA ILE A 29 -6.08 -13.94 -2.56
C ILE A 29 -7.40 -13.35 -2.09
N PHE A 30 -7.37 -12.64 -0.96
CA PHE A 30 -8.53 -11.91 -0.47
C PHE A 30 -8.73 -10.64 -1.29
N VAL A 31 -9.94 -10.46 -1.80
CA VAL A 31 -10.32 -9.34 -2.67
C VAL A 31 -11.63 -8.75 -2.20
N ILE A 32 -11.71 -7.43 -2.13
CA ILE A 32 -12.96 -6.68 -2.02
C ILE A 32 -13.20 -6.00 -3.36
N ASP A 33 -14.41 -6.12 -3.89
CA ASP A 33 -14.88 -5.51 -5.13
C ASP A 33 -16.28 -4.94 -4.89
N GLU A 34 -16.34 -3.65 -4.61
CA GLU A 34 -17.59 -2.96 -4.25
C GLU A 34 -17.83 -1.76 -5.16
N GLY A 35 -19.08 -1.57 -5.53
CA GLY A 35 -19.57 -0.48 -6.39
C GLY A 35 -20.12 -0.98 -7.72
N ALA A 36 -20.87 -0.11 -8.38
CA ALA A 36 -21.47 -0.45 -9.67
C ALA A 36 -20.39 -0.46 -10.78
N THR A 37 -20.49 -1.42 -11.69
CA THR A 37 -19.49 -1.62 -12.77
C THR A 37 -19.40 -0.47 -13.78
N HIS A 38 -20.39 0.43 -13.80
CA HIS A 38 -20.36 1.62 -14.65
C HIS A 38 -19.63 2.81 -14.01
N LEU A 39 -19.28 2.74 -12.72
CA LEU A 39 -18.52 3.78 -12.05
C LEU A 39 -17.03 3.67 -12.41
N PRO A 40 -16.29 4.79 -12.43
CA PRO A 40 -14.84 4.76 -12.53
C PRO A 40 -14.25 3.83 -11.46
N THR A 41 -13.30 2.99 -11.85
CA THR A 41 -12.73 1.98 -10.94
C THR A 41 -11.42 2.47 -10.32
N ILE A 42 -11.23 2.25 -9.01
CA ILE A 42 -9.94 2.43 -8.32
C ILE A 42 -9.45 1.07 -7.85
N VAL A 43 -8.22 0.71 -8.23
CA VAL A 43 -7.47 -0.42 -7.67
C VAL A 43 -6.59 0.10 -6.53
N LEU A 44 -6.76 -0.47 -5.32
CA LEU A 44 -6.09 -0.01 -4.10
C LEU A 44 -5.02 -1.03 -3.66
N LEU A 45 -3.76 -0.57 -3.54
CA LEU A 45 -2.60 -1.38 -3.19
C LEU A 45 -2.05 -0.97 -1.82
N HIS A 46 -2.15 -1.85 -0.83
CA HIS A 46 -1.78 -1.55 0.56
C HIS A 46 -0.28 -1.61 0.85
N GLY A 47 0.12 -1.20 2.06
CA GLY A 47 1.50 -1.16 2.54
C GLY A 47 1.96 -2.40 3.32
N PHE A 48 3.26 -2.43 3.68
CA PHE A 48 3.87 -3.39 4.60
C PHE A 48 3.87 -2.81 6.03
N PRO A 49 3.55 -3.59 7.07
CA PRO A 49 3.26 -5.03 7.08
C PRO A 49 1.76 -5.36 7.18
N THR A 50 0.91 -4.45 6.78
CA THR A 50 -0.53 -4.45 7.03
C THR A 50 -1.32 -5.20 5.94
N SER A 51 -2.49 -4.70 5.56
CA SER A 51 -3.41 -5.33 4.62
C SER A 51 -4.30 -4.29 3.94
N SER A 52 -5.19 -4.71 3.07
CA SER A 52 -6.19 -3.83 2.44
C SER A 52 -7.09 -3.10 3.44
N TRP A 53 -7.15 -3.54 4.70
CA TRP A 53 -7.87 -2.83 5.76
C TRP A 53 -7.35 -1.40 6.02
N ASP A 54 -6.13 -1.09 5.61
CA ASP A 54 -5.57 0.27 5.65
C ASP A 54 -6.45 1.30 4.92
N TRP A 55 -7.26 0.83 3.97
CA TRP A 55 -8.16 1.65 3.18
C TRP A 55 -9.54 1.86 3.82
N ALA A 56 -9.87 1.12 4.91
CA ALA A 56 -11.16 1.21 5.57
C ALA A 56 -11.57 2.64 5.97
N PRO A 57 -10.67 3.50 6.50
CA PRO A 57 -11.05 4.86 6.92
C PRO A 57 -11.45 5.79 5.77
N ILE A 58 -11.00 5.54 4.54
CA ILE A 58 -11.31 6.35 3.36
C ILE A 58 -12.36 5.68 2.46
N TRP A 59 -12.69 4.42 2.75
CA TRP A 59 -13.51 3.56 1.89
C TRP A 59 -14.89 4.13 1.61
N HIS A 60 -15.59 4.55 2.66
CA HIS A 60 -16.94 5.10 2.51
C HIS A 60 -16.95 6.32 1.59
N SER A 61 -16.00 7.25 1.77
CA SER A 61 -15.92 8.46 0.95
C SER A 61 -15.66 8.15 -0.53
N LEU A 62 -14.73 7.23 -0.81
CA LEU A 62 -14.43 6.82 -2.19
C LEU A 62 -15.58 6.06 -2.84
N SER A 63 -16.27 5.18 -2.10
CA SER A 63 -17.35 4.33 -2.63
C SER A 63 -18.58 5.10 -3.08
N GLN A 64 -18.70 6.38 -2.76
CA GLN A 64 -19.80 7.23 -3.24
C GLN A 64 -19.70 7.53 -4.76
N SER A 65 -18.49 7.50 -5.32
CA SER A 65 -18.23 7.93 -6.69
C SER A 65 -17.47 6.88 -7.52
N TYR A 66 -16.90 5.85 -6.87
CA TYR A 66 -16.04 4.88 -7.53
C TYR A 66 -16.44 3.44 -7.21
N ARG A 67 -16.18 2.55 -8.15
CA ARG A 67 -16.03 1.12 -7.86
C ARG A 67 -14.65 0.90 -7.26
N LEU A 68 -14.59 0.25 -6.10
CA LEU A 68 -13.36 0.05 -5.36
C LEU A 68 -12.96 -1.42 -5.40
N ILE A 69 -11.72 -1.67 -5.82
CA ILE A 69 -11.15 -3.02 -5.81
C ILE A 69 -9.88 -2.97 -4.96
N ALA A 70 -9.90 -3.66 -3.82
CA ALA A 70 -8.75 -3.82 -2.95
C ALA A 70 -8.42 -5.30 -2.79
N LEU A 71 -7.13 -5.62 -2.70
CA LEU A 71 -6.68 -6.98 -2.41
C LEU A 71 -5.72 -6.98 -1.23
N ASP A 72 -5.72 -8.06 -0.47
CA ASP A 72 -4.58 -8.39 0.39
C ASP A 72 -3.52 -9.08 -0.48
N MET A 73 -2.39 -8.42 -0.68
CA MET A 73 -1.31 -9.02 -1.48
C MET A 73 -0.85 -10.34 -0.88
N LEU A 74 -0.27 -11.23 -1.70
CA LEU A 74 0.20 -12.53 -1.24
C LEU A 74 1.17 -12.37 -0.06
N GLY A 75 0.89 -13.06 1.03
CA GLY A 75 1.66 -12.95 2.27
C GLY A 75 1.06 -12.00 3.31
N PHE A 76 -0.01 -11.28 2.98
CA PHE A 76 -0.62 -10.27 3.85
C PHE A 76 -2.08 -10.62 4.20
N GLY A 77 -2.59 -9.95 5.24
CA GLY A 77 -4.00 -9.96 5.63
C GLY A 77 -4.65 -11.35 5.64
N PHE A 78 -5.73 -11.51 4.89
CA PHE A 78 -6.48 -12.76 4.77
C PHE A 78 -6.00 -13.67 3.64
N SER A 79 -5.10 -13.19 2.77
CA SER A 79 -4.52 -13.96 1.66
C SER A 79 -3.59 -15.08 2.14
N ASP A 80 -3.28 -16.00 1.23
CA ASP A 80 -2.32 -17.08 1.44
C ASP A 80 -0.94 -16.57 1.86
N LYS A 81 -0.26 -17.37 2.70
CA LYS A 81 1.06 -17.06 3.25
C LYS A 81 2.02 -18.24 3.12
N PRO A 82 2.31 -18.72 1.89
CA PRO A 82 3.17 -19.89 1.70
C PRO A 82 4.60 -19.60 2.16
N ASN A 83 5.11 -20.46 3.07
CA ASN A 83 6.42 -20.27 3.70
C ASN A 83 7.59 -20.54 2.76
N SER A 84 7.40 -21.44 1.78
CA SER A 84 8.41 -21.78 0.77
C SER A 84 8.41 -20.87 -0.45
N HIS A 85 7.49 -19.90 -0.54
CA HIS A 85 7.38 -18.97 -1.64
C HIS A 85 8.49 -17.91 -1.59
N ARG A 86 9.06 -17.58 -2.76
CA ARG A 86 9.95 -16.42 -2.92
C ARG A 86 9.11 -15.18 -3.20
N TYR A 87 8.85 -14.38 -2.19
CA TYR A 87 8.15 -13.13 -2.34
C TYR A 87 9.02 -12.10 -3.09
N SER A 88 8.43 -11.44 -4.08
CA SER A 88 9.06 -10.38 -4.85
C SER A 88 8.03 -9.35 -5.30
N ILE A 89 8.48 -8.15 -5.59
CA ILE A 89 7.62 -7.09 -6.15
C ILE A 89 7.04 -7.50 -7.51
N HIS A 90 7.83 -8.17 -8.35
CA HIS A 90 7.34 -8.70 -9.63
C HIS A 90 6.21 -9.72 -9.45
N GLY A 91 6.35 -10.65 -8.49
CA GLY A 91 5.30 -11.62 -8.21
C GLY A 91 4.00 -10.96 -7.70
N GLN A 92 4.10 -9.91 -6.89
CA GLN A 92 2.90 -9.15 -6.48
C GLN A 92 2.28 -8.41 -7.68
N ALA A 93 3.10 -7.82 -8.54
CA ALA A 93 2.62 -7.19 -9.77
C ALA A 93 1.91 -8.20 -10.69
N ASP A 94 2.41 -9.43 -10.79
CA ASP A 94 1.76 -10.51 -11.55
C ASP A 94 0.38 -10.83 -11.00
N ILE A 95 0.22 -10.87 -9.66
CA ILE A 95 -1.07 -11.10 -8.99
C ILE A 95 -2.04 -9.96 -9.24
N VAL A 96 -1.58 -8.71 -9.18
CA VAL A 96 -2.42 -7.53 -9.48
C VAL A 96 -2.90 -7.57 -10.94
N GLU A 97 -2.03 -7.88 -11.90
CA GLU A 97 -2.44 -8.03 -13.30
C GLU A 97 -3.38 -9.21 -13.54
N ALA A 98 -3.21 -10.31 -12.80
CA ALA A 98 -4.15 -11.42 -12.84
C ALA A 98 -5.53 -10.98 -12.31
N LEU A 99 -5.59 -10.18 -11.23
CA LEU A 99 -6.83 -9.59 -10.73
C LEU A 99 -7.48 -8.68 -11.77
N VAL A 100 -6.72 -7.75 -12.38
CA VAL A 100 -7.21 -6.86 -13.44
C VAL A 100 -7.85 -7.65 -14.58
N LYS A 101 -7.19 -8.72 -15.04
CA LYS A 101 -7.70 -9.60 -16.10
C LYS A 101 -8.95 -10.38 -15.66
N THR A 102 -8.97 -10.91 -14.44
CA THR A 102 -10.10 -11.66 -13.88
C THR A 102 -11.34 -10.77 -13.74
N LYS A 103 -11.16 -9.53 -13.28
CA LYS A 103 -12.23 -8.53 -13.14
C LYS A 103 -12.57 -7.84 -14.46
N ARG A 104 -11.84 -8.10 -15.54
CA ARG A 104 -12.01 -7.51 -16.88
C ARG A 104 -12.02 -5.98 -16.82
N LEU A 105 -11.02 -5.41 -16.15
CA LEU A 105 -10.89 -3.95 -16.05
C LEU A 105 -10.23 -3.43 -17.33
N ASP A 106 -10.97 -2.65 -18.10
CA ASP A 106 -10.47 -2.00 -19.32
C ASP A 106 -9.65 -0.77 -18.96
N ASP A 107 -10.21 0.10 -18.11
CA ASP A 107 -9.56 1.30 -17.60
C ASP A 107 -9.81 1.47 -16.08
N PHE A 108 -8.82 2.04 -15.38
CA PHE A 108 -8.91 2.25 -13.94
C PHE A 108 -7.84 3.20 -13.40
N HIS A 109 -8.10 3.77 -12.23
CA HIS A 109 -7.14 4.50 -11.43
C HIS A 109 -6.42 3.56 -10.45
N VAL A 110 -5.20 3.93 -10.05
CA VAL A 110 -4.45 3.24 -9.00
C VAL A 110 -4.20 4.17 -7.83
N LEU A 111 -4.50 3.71 -6.63
CA LEU A 111 -4.17 4.37 -5.37
C LEU A 111 -3.33 3.41 -4.55
N ALA A 112 -2.08 3.75 -4.27
CA ALA A 112 -1.13 2.87 -3.64
C ALA A 112 -0.51 3.49 -2.38
N HIS A 113 -0.02 2.63 -1.47
CA HIS A 113 0.63 3.02 -0.24
C HIS A 113 1.87 2.15 0.04
N ASP A 114 2.99 2.75 0.44
CA ASP A 114 4.25 2.13 0.89
C ASP A 114 4.76 0.98 -0.01
N TYR A 115 4.53 -0.26 0.40
CA TYR A 115 4.88 -1.46 -0.39
C TYR A 115 4.10 -1.48 -1.70
N GLY A 116 2.83 -1.11 -1.66
CA GLY A 116 1.96 -0.98 -2.83
C GLY A 116 2.50 0.03 -3.84
N ASP A 117 3.13 1.13 -3.40
CA ASP A 117 3.78 2.08 -4.30
C ASP A 117 4.92 1.44 -5.09
N THR A 118 5.68 0.52 -4.47
CA THR A 118 6.73 -0.20 -5.19
C THR A 118 6.16 -1.19 -6.21
N VAL A 119 5.04 -1.85 -5.87
CA VAL A 119 4.29 -2.68 -6.83
C VAL A 119 3.76 -1.81 -7.97
N ALA A 120 3.23 -0.62 -7.67
CA ALA A 120 2.77 0.34 -8.68
C ALA A 120 3.92 0.80 -9.61
N GLN A 121 5.14 1.00 -9.09
CA GLN A 121 6.31 1.34 -9.92
C GLN A 121 6.63 0.23 -10.93
N GLU A 122 6.58 -1.05 -10.53
CA GLU A 122 6.77 -2.16 -11.47
C GLU A 122 5.65 -2.20 -12.51
N LEU A 123 4.41 -2.04 -12.09
CA LEU A 123 3.26 -2.03 -12.99
C LEU A 123 3.31 -0.84 -13.96
N LEU A 124 3.71 0.35 -13.51
CA LEU A 124 3.97 1.51 -14.39
C LEU A 124 5.06 1.21 -15.43
N ALA A 125 6.13 0.50 -15.02
CA ALA A 125 7.17 0.08 -15.96
C ALA A 125 6.65 -0.90 -17.03
N ARG A 126 5.68 -1.74 -16.67
CA ARG A 126 5.00 -2.63 -17.63
C ARG A 126 4.08 -1.84 -18.57
N GLN A 127 3.33 -0.87 -18.04
CA GLN A 127 2.49 0.02 -18.86
C GLN A 127 3.32 0.75 -19.93
N LEU A 128 4.48 1.30 -19.56
CA LEU A 128 5.39 1.99 -20.50
C LEU A 128 5.91 1.10 -21.64
N THR A 129 6.02 -0.20 -21.40
CA THR A 129 6.49 -1.16 -22.41
C THR A 129 5.36 -1.83 -23.18
N GLY A 130 4.10 -1.47 -22.90
CA GLY A 130 2.93 -2.09 -23.51
C GLY A 130 2.65 -3.53 -23.03
N ALA A 131 3.30 -3.96 -21.93
CA ALA A 131 3.12 -5.28 -21.34
C ALA A 131 2.11 -5.29 -20.17
N GLY A 132 1.63 -4.12 -19.74
CA GLY A 132 0.70 -3.97 -18.61
C GLY A 132 -0.72 -4.44 -18.95
N ALA A 133 -1.45 -4.87 -17.92
CA ALA A 133 -2.85 -5.23 -18.04
C ALA A 133 -3.77 -4.01 -17.82
N GLY A 134 -4.79 -3.86 -18.67
CA GLY A 134 -5.71 -2.73 -18.67
C GLY A 134 -5.03 -1.38 -18.95
N THR A 135 -5.78 -0.31 -18.93
CA THR A 135 -5.28 1.06 -19.15
C THR A 135 -5.34 1.84 -17.84
N TRP A 136 -4.22 2.36 -17.40
CA TRP A 136 -4.19 3.21 -16.23
C TRP A 136 -4.59 4.64 -16.58
N LEU A 137 -5.63 5.14 -15.94
CA LEU A 137 -6.07 6.53 -16.08
C LEU A 137 -5.22 7.48 -15.25
N SER A 138 -4.81 7.04 -14.06
CA SER A 138 -3.90 7.78 -13.17
C SER A 138 -3.29 6.86 -12.10
N CYS A 139 -2.25 7.36 -11.42
CA CYS A 139 -1.68 6.69 -10.24
C CYS A 139 -1.37 7.71 -9.15
N CYS A 140 -1.89 7.48 -7.95
CA CYS A 140 -1.60 8.27 -6.75
C CYS A 140 -0.81 7.44 -5.74
N LEU A 141 0.33 7.97 -5.29
CA LEU A 141 1.30 7.30 -4.42
C LEU A 141 1.31 7.95 -3.04
N LEU A 142 1.18 7.13 -1.99
CA LEU A 142 1.14 7.55 -0.59
C LEU A 142 2.33 7.00 0.19
N ASN A 143 3.24 7.86 0.61
CA ASN A 143 4.37 7.52 1.50
C ASN A 143 5.18 6.27 1.11
N GLY A 144 5.40 6.04 -0.17
CA GLY A 144 6.21 4.94 -0.67
C GLY A 144 7.72 5.16 -0.49
N GLY A 145 8.44 4.08 -0.22
CA GLY A 145 9.90 4.08 -0.28
C GLY A 145 10.39 3.96 -1.72
N LEU A 146 10.03 4.93 -2.58
CA LEU A 146 10.23 4.89 -4.03
C LEU A 146 11.69 4.83 -4.47
N PHE A 147 12.60 5.33 -3.61
CA PHE A 147 14.02 5.42 -3.89
C PHE A 147 14.81 4.73 -2.79
N PRO A 148 15.57 3.65 -3.07
CA PRO A 148 16.30 2.92 -2.05
C PRO A 148 17.32 3.79 -1.28
N GLU A 149 17.87 4.82 -1.93
CA GLU A 149 18.82 5.75 -1.33
C GLU A 149 18.20 6.69 -0.29
N THR A 150 16.89 6.94 -0.33
CA THR A 150 16.19 7.79 0.65
C THR A 150 15.43 7.00 1.70
N HIS A 151 15.22 5.70 1.46
CA HIS A 151 14.49 4.85 2.40
C HIS A 151 15.24 4.68 3.72
N ARG A 152 14.67 5.20 4.79
CA ARG A 152 15.26 5.11 6.15
C ARG A 152 14.73 3.90 6.89
N ALA A 153 15.28 2.73 6.56
CA ALA A 153 14.87 1.47 7.16
C ALA A 153 14.97 1.50 8.69
N LEU A 154 13.88 1.11 9.36
CA LEU A 154 13.86 0.92 10.80
C LEU A 154 14.84 -0.20 11.22
N LEU A 155 15.35 -0.14 12.45
CA LEU A 155 16.25 -1.16 12.96
C LEU A 155 15.66 -2.57 12.88
N THR A 156 14.34 -2.70 13.12
CA THR A 156 13.61 -3.97 12.99
C THR A 156 13.61 -4.51 11.56
N GLN A 157 13.48 -3.65 10.55
CA GLN A 157 13.56 -4.04 9.14
C GLN A 157 14.98 -4.55 8.80
N LYS A 158 16.02 -3.84 9.26
CA LYS A 158 17.43 -4.27 9.07
C LYS A 158 17.71 -5.62 9.72
N LEU A 159 17.18 -5.86 10.90
CA LEU A 159 17.33 -7.12 11.63
C LEU A 159 16.59 -8.27 10.91
N LEU A 160 15.41 -8.03 10.38
CA LEU A 160 14.65 -9.03 9.61
C LEU A 160 15.36 -9.42 8.30
N LEU A 161 16.07 -8.49 7.66
CA LEU A 161 16.88 -8.75 6.46
C LEU A 161 18.17 -9.52 6.72
N SER A 162 18.58 -9.64 7.99
CA SER A 162 19.80 -10.36 8.37
C SER A 162 19.60 -11.89 8.28
N PRO A 163 20.70 -12.68 8.23
CA PRO A 163 20.60 -14.16 8.28
C PRO A 163 19.85 -14.69 9.49
N LEU A 164 19.80 -13.92 10.59
CA LEU A 164 19.06 -14.25 11.81
C LEU A 164 17.58 -13.82 11.76
N GLY A 165 17.13 -13.20 10.67
CA GLY A 165 15.78 -12.62 10.54
C GLY A 165 14.66 -13.61 10.86
N LYS A 166 14.79 -14.85 10.38
CA LYS A 166 13.82 -15.93 10.67
C LYS A 166 13.68 -16.22 12.17
N PHE A 167 14.78 -16.19 12.91
CA PHE A 167 14.78 -16.41 14.36
C PHE A 167 14.24 -15.18 15.10
N LEU A 168 14.72 -14.00 14.74
CA LEU A 168 14.32 -12.73 15.35
C LEU A 168 12.84 -12.43 15.15
N ASN A 169 12.29 -12.84 14.00
CA ASN A 169 10.88 -12.70 13.70
C ASN A 169 9.98 -13.41 14.74
N ARG A 170 10.38 -14.59 15.23
CA ARG A 170 9.64 -15.32 16.25
C ARG A 170 9.57 -14.60 17.58
N LEU A 171 10.58 -13.80 17.90
CA LEU A 171 10.70 -13.05 19.15
C LEU A 171 9.94 -11.71 19.17
N THR A 172 9.37 -11.30 18.04
CA THR A 172 8.59 -10.06 17.98
C THR A 172 7.20 -10.31 18.57
N GLY A 173 6.94 -9.70 19.73
CA GLY A 173 5.64 -9.69 20.40
C GLY A 173 4.88 -8.38 20.16
N TYR A 174 3.62 -8.33 20.62
CA TYR A 174 2.72 -7.19 20.49
C TYR A 174 3.35 -5.87 20.99
N SER A 175 3.89 -5.84 22.19
CA SER A 175 4.47 -4.62 22.78
C SER A 175 5.57 -4.01 21.91
N LYS A 176 6.44 -4.84 21.29
CA LYS A 176 7.47 -4.33 20.37
C LYS A 176 6.86 -3.86 19.05
N PHE A 177 5.86 -4.57 18.55
CA PHE A 177 5.12 -4.16 17.36
C PHE A 177 4.44 -2.82 17.59
N SER A 178 3.58 -2.68 18.61
CA SER A 178 2.79 -1.49 18.89
C SER A 178 3.68 -0.24 19.03
N LYS A 179 4.79 -0.35 19.76
CA LYS A 179 5.77 0.75 19.90
C LYS A 179 6.39 1.17 18.57
N ASN A 180 6.85 0.21 17.76
CA ASN A 180 7.51 0.50 16.50
C ASN A 180 6.49 0.99 15.45
N PHE A 181 5.32 0.40 15.41
CA PHE A 181 4.25 0.78 14.48
C PHE A 181 3.74 2.18 14.79
N SER A 182 3.45 2.49 16.05
CA SER A 182 3.06 3.86 16.45
C SER A 182 4.15 4.90 16.15
N SER A 183 5.42 4.51 16.11
CA SER A 183 6.51 5.48 15.90
C SER A 183 6.55 6.09 14.50
N VAL A 184 5.91 5.46 13.50
CA VAL A 184 5.87 5.98 12.13
C VAL A 184 4.68 6.91 11.88
N PHE A 185 3.71 6.97 12.79
CA PHE A 185 2.58 7.90 12.73
C PHE A 185 2.97 9.31 13.20
N GLY A 186 2.23 10.30 12.74
CA GLY A 186 2.38 11.69 13.17
C GLY A 186 2.21 11.87 14.67
N PRO A 187 2.74 12.96 15.26
CA PRO A 187 2.73 13.16 16.70
C PRO A 187 1.31 13.33 17.29
N GLN A 188 0.35 13.80 16.48
CA GLN A 188 -1.03 14.08 16.90
C GLN A 188 -2.04 13.07 16.32
N SER A 189 -1.59 12.12 15.51
CA SER A 189 -2.42 11.12 14.82
C SER A 189 -2.01 9.68 15.15
N LYS A 190 -1.49 9.46 16.36
CA LYS A 190 -1.13 8.12 16.82
C LYS A 190 -2.34 7.20 16.84
N PRO A 191 -2.20 5.94 16.38
CA PRO A 191 -3.29 4.98 16.43
C PRO A 191 -3.71 4.71 17.88
N LEU A 192 -5.00 4.47 18.07
CA LEU A 192 -5.53 4.02 19.36
C LEU A 192 -5.07 2.59 19.67
N GLU A 193 -5.12 2.20 20.94
CA GLU A 193 -4.73 0.82 21.34
C GLU A 193 -5.56 -0.23 20.59
N GLN A 194 -6.86 -0.01 20.42
CA GLN A 194 -7.74 -0.89 19.66
C GLN A 194 -7.31 -1.05 18.19
N ASP A 195 -6.84 0.03 17.56
CA ASP A 195 -6.35 -0.03 16.17
C ASP A 195 -5.05 -0.82 16.10
N LEU A 196 -4.16 -0.64 17.08
CA LEU A 196 -2.92 -1.41 17.19
C LEU A 196 -3.18 -2.91 17.38
N GLU A 197 -4.17 -3.27 18.20
CA GLU A 197 -4.62 -4.65 18.37
C GLU A 197 -5.19 -5.23 17.08
N ASN A 198 -5.99 -4.44 16.35
CA ASN A 198 -6.56 -4.83 15.07
C ASN A 198 -5.47 -5.04 13.99
N PHE A 199 -4.50 -4.14 13.86
CA PHE A 199 -3.35 -4.32 12.99
C PHE A 199 -2.55 -5.57 13.36
N TRP A 200 -2.29 -5.75 14.64
CA TRP A 200 -1.58 -6.93 15.12
C TRP A 200 -2.32 -8.22 14.85
N TRP A 201 -3.64 -8.22 15.01
CA TRP A 201 -4.47 -9.38 14.68
C TRP A 201 -4.39 -9.71 13.18
N LEU A 202 -4.57 -8.73 12.29
CA LEU A 202 -4.46 -8.91 10.83
C LEU A 202 -3.10 -9.46 10.40
N ILE A 203 -2.03 -8.95 10.98
CA ILE A 203 -0.67 -9.41 10.73
C ILE A 203 -0.50 -10.90 11.11
N ASN A 204 -1.20 -11.36 12.14
CA ASN A 204 -1.09 -12.74 12.62
C ASN A 204 -2.11 -13.70 11.98
N VAL A 205 -3.13 -13.20 11.28
CA VAL A 205 -4.08 -14.05 10.54
C VAL A 205 -3.30 -15.01 9.63
N ASN A 206 -3.79 -16.27 9.54
CA ASN A 206 -3.14 -17.32 8.76
C ASN A 206 -1.64 -17.48 9.11
N ASN A 207 -1.28 -17.23 10.37
CA ASN A 207 0.10 -17.31 10.87
C ASN A 207 1.08 -16.37 10.12
N GLY A 208 0.62 -15.19 9.68
CA GLY A 208 1.36 -14.30 8.80
C GLY A 208 2.70 -13.81 9.32
N LYS A 209 2.81 -13.61 10.62
CA LYS A 209 4.07 -13.19 11.25
C LYS A 209 5.26 -14.09 10.86
N HIS A 210 5.07 -15.39 10.63
CA HIS A 210 6.18 -16.31 10.36
C HIS A 210 6.94 -16.02 9.06
N ILE A 211 6.35 -15.30 8.09
CA ILE A 211 6.96 -15.01 6.79
C ILE A 211 7.53 -13.60 6.66
N PHE A 212 7.48 -12.77 7.68
CA PHE A 212 7.97 -11.38 7.59
C PHE A 212 9.41 -11.25 7.12
N HIS A 213 10.28 -12.18 7.51
CA HIS A 213 11.67 -12.24 7.05
C HIS A 213 11.79 -12.53 5.54
N ASN A 214 10.75 -13.11 4.91
CA ASN A 214 10.68 -13.31 3.47
C ASN A 214 10.06 -12.07 2.79
N LEU A 215 8.99 -11.52 3.35
CA LEU A 215 8.34 -10.32 2.80
C LEU A 215 9.28 -9.12 2.75
N ILE A 216 10.07 -8.89 3.80
CA ILE A 216 10.97 -7.73 3.89
C ILE A 216 12.06 -7.70 2.80
N THR A 217 12.24 -8.80 2.05
CA THR A 217 13.24 -8.88 0.96
C THR A 217 12.94 -7.92 -0.20
N TYR A 218 11.73 -7.36 -0.28
CA TYR A 218 11.39 -6.31 -1.25
C TYR A 218 12.34 -5.10 -1.21
N MET A 219 12.99 -4.87 -0.08
CA MET A 219 14.01 -3.82 0.04
C MET A 219 15.25 -4.11 -0.83
N ARG A 220 15.54 -5.39 -1.12
CA ARG A 220 16.59 -5.78 -2.08
C ARG A 220 16.11 -5.57 -3.51
N ASP A 221 14.85 -5.90 -3.79
CA ASP A 221 14.24 -5.65 -5.10
C ASP A 221 14.29 -4.16 -5.45
N ARG A 222 14.04 -3.27 -4.48
CA ARG A 222 14.15 -1.80 -4.66
C ARG A 222 15.56 -1.38 -5.11
N ILE A 223 16.62 -2.01 -4.58
CA ILE A 223 18.00 -1.72 -4.97
C ILE A 223 18.28 -2.31 -6.37
N GLU A 224 17.91 -3.57 -6.58
CA GLU A 224 18.19 -4.31 -7.82
C GLU A 224 17.48 -3.67 -9.03
N HIS A 225 16.22 -3.26 -8.86
CA HIS A 225 15.40 -2.74 -9.96
C HIS A 225 15.25 -1.20 -9.94
N ARG A 226 16.09 -0.49 -9.19
CA ARG A 226 16.04 0.96 -9.04
C ARG A 226 15.91 1.70 -10.36
N GLU A 227 16.79 1.41 -11.31
CA GLU A 227 16.80 2.12 -12.60
C GLU A 227 15.50 1.95 -13.38
N ARG A 228 14.96 0.73 -13.38
CA ARG A 228 13.70 0.40 -14.04
C ARG A 228 12.53 1.19 -13.42
N TRP A 229 12.44 1.19 -12.10
CA TRP A 229 11.31 1.78 -11.38
C TRP A 229 11.38 3.31 -11.32
N VAL A 230 12.57 3.87 -11.16
CA VAL A 230 12.76 5.33 -11.26
C VAL A 230 12.48 5.81 -12.68
N SER A 231 12.97 5.11 -13.70
CA SER A 231 12.68 5.44 -15.10
C SER A 231 11.18 5.40 -15.40
N ALA A 232 10.43 4.49 -14.76
CA ALA A 232 8.97 4.43 -14.90
C ALA A 232 8.29 5.70 -14.40
N LEU A 233 8.71 6.23 -13.25
CA LEU A 233 8.21 7.51 -12.72
C LEU A 233 8.62 8.70 -13.60
N GLN A 234 9.85 8.70 -14.12
CA GLN A 234 10.36 9.80 -14.96
C GLN A 234 9.70 9.87 -16.34
N LYS A 235 9.42 8.71 -16.93
CA LYS A 235 8.93 8.58 -18.30
C LYS A 235 7.43 8.28 -18.38
N SER A 236 6.74 8.24 -17.25
CA SER A 236 5.32 7.94 -17.24
C SER A 236 4.55 8.86 -18.17
N THR A 237 3.70 8.30 -19.01
CA THR A 237 2.68 9.04 -19.76
C THR A 237 1.36 9.13 -18.99
N ILE A 238 1.24 8.32 -17.92
CA ILE A 238 0.11 8.27 -17.01
C ILE A 238 0.25 9.40 -15.99
N PRO A 239 -0.80 10.17 -15.69
CA PRO A 239 -0.78 11.20 -14.65
C PRO A 239 -0.40 10.63 -13.28
N LEU A 240 0.54 11.29 -12.58
CA LEU A 240 1.05 10.86 -11.29
C LEU A 240 0.80 11.91 -10.22
N ALA A 241 0.25 11.45 -9.09
CA ALA A 241 0.13 12.24 -7.86
C ALA A 241 0.94 11.66 -6.72
N VAL A 242 1.36 12.52 -5.79
CA VAL A 242 1.96 12.14 -4.52
C VAL A 242 1.20 12.84 -3.40
N ILE A 243 0.65 12.08 -2.45
CA ILE A 243 0.09 12.59 -1.20
C ILE A 243 0.99 12.06 -0.07
N ASN A 244 1.71 12.96 0.61
CA ASN A 244 2.79 12.58 1.50
C ASN A 244 2.61 13.12 2.92
N GLY A 245 2.57 12.23 3.89
CA GLY A 245 2.71 12.55 5.30
C GLY A 245 4.16 12.94 5.59
N SER A 246 4.40 14.26 5.79
CA SER A 246 5.74 14.84 5.74
C SER A 246 6.63 14.50 6.93
N VAL A 247 6.04 14.14 8.10
CA VAL A 247 6.79 13.75 9.30
C VAL A 247 7.10 12.26 9.37
N ASP A 248 6.72 11.50 8.35
CA ASP A 248 7.08 10.08 8.25
C ASP A 248 8.61 9.89 8.32
N PRO A 249 9.11 9.12 9.30
CA PRO A 249 10.54 8.88 9.43
C PRO A 249 11.12 8.00 8.32
N VAL A 250 10.27 7.24 7.59
CA VAL A 250 10.68 6.26 6.58
C VAL A 250 10.75 6.89 5.19
N SER A 251 9.69 7.56 4.76
CA SER A 251 9.50 8.10 3.41
C SER A 251 8.73 9.43 3.40
N GLY A 252 9.00 10.32 4.35
CA GLY A 252 8.36 11.63 4.49
C GLY A 252 8.89 12.67 3.49
N ALA A 253 8.99 13.92 3.93
CA ALA A 253 9.39 15.06 3.09
C ALA A 253 10.71 14.84 2.32
N HIS A 254 11.65 14.07 2.87
CA HIS A 254 12.93 13.75 2.21
C HIS A 254 12.76 12.86 0.96
N MET A 255 11.73 11.99 0.94
CA MET A 255 11.38 11.23 -0.27
C MET A 255 10.83 12.17 -1.35
N VAL A 256 9.94 13.10 -0.99
CA VAL A 256 9.38 14.09 -1.93
C VAL A 256 10.48 14.99 -2.51
N ALA A 257 11.45 15.42 -1.69
CA ALA A 257 12.61 16.17 -2.17
C ALA A 257 13.37 15.39 -3.26
N ARG A 258 13.63 14.10 -3.00
CA ARG A 258 14.31 13.22 -3.97
C ARG A 258 13.48 12.99 -5.23
N TYR A 259 12.16 12.85 -5.11
CA TYR A 259 11.24 12.72 -6.24
C TYR A 259 11.39 13.89 -7.22
N LYS A 260 11.45 15.12 -6.69
CA LYS A 260 11.65 16.34 -7.46
C LYS A 260 13.06 16.43 -8.07
N GLU A 261 14.11 16.11 -7.29
CA GLU A 261 15.51 16.09 -7.77
C GLU A 261 15.71 15.15 -8.96
N LEU A 262 15.03 14.01 -8.95
CA LEU A 262 15.09 13.03 -10.04
C LEU A 262 14.22 13.41 -11.24
N HIS A 263 13.52 14.54 -11.19
CA HIS A 263 12.60 14.97 -12.25
C HIS A 263 11.55 13.92 -12.62
N CYS A 264 11.06 13.16 -11.62
CA CYS A 264 9.93 12.25 -11.82
C CYS A 264 8.68 13.05 -12.19
N ARG A 265 7.82 12.47 -13.03
CA ARG A 265 6.54 13.10 -13.38
C ARG A 265 5.71 13.35 -12.12
N LEU A 266 5.18 14.54 -12.01
CA LEU A 266 4.41 14.99 -10.84
C LEU A 266 3.34 15.98 -11.29
N ASP A 267 2.14 15.46 -11.51
CA ASP A 267 0.99 16.26 -11.95
C ASP A 267 0.28 16.89 -10.73
N TYR A 268 0.36 16.22 -9.57
CA TYR A 268 -0.19 16.73 -8.32
C TYR A 268 0.67 16.36 -7.11
N LEU A 269 0.79 17.29 -6.15
CA LEU A 269 1.49 17.05 -4.89
C LEU A 269 0.73 17.65 -3.71
N ALA A 270 0.43 16.82 -2.72
CA ALA A 270 0.00 17.27 -1.40
C ALA A 270 1.03 16.81 -0.34
N GLN A 271 1.43 17.75 0.54
CA GLN A 271 2.31 17.46 1.68
C GLN A 271 1.59 17.77 2.97
N LEU A 272 1.23 16.72 3.72
CA LEU A 272 0.51 16.79 4.98
C LEU A 272 1.53 16.97 6.11
N SER A 273 1.73 18.21 6.55
CA SER A 273 2.89 18.65 7.35
C SER A 273 3.04 18.00 8.72
N VAL A 274 1.95 17.46 9.30
CA VAL A 274 1.93 16.84 10.65
C VAL A 274 1.60 15.35 10.64
N ILE A 275 1.36 14.78 9.45
CA ILE A 275 0.94 13.40 9.22
C ILE A 275 2.17 12.52 8.97
N GLY A 276 2.12 11.29 9.48
CA GLY A 276 3.18 10.28 9.35
C GLY A 276 3.03 9.37 8.14
N HIS A 277 3.34 8.10 8.37
CA HIS A 277 3.50 7.09 7.31
C HIS A 277 2.19 6.56 6.73
N TYR A 278 1.07 6.64 7.47
CA TYR A 278 -0.24 6.11 7.06
C TYR A 278 -1.26 7.23 6.79
N PRO A 279 -1.04 8.11 5.80
CA PRO A 279 -1.91 9.29 5.61
C PRO A 279 -3.38 8.93 5.43
N GLN A 280 -3.72 7.83 4.76
CA GLN A 280 -5.09 7.36 4.57
C GLN A 280 -5.78 6.89 5.88
N VAL A 281 -4.98 6.55 6.90
CA VAL A 281 -5.47 6.19 8.24
C VAL A 281 -5.47 7.40 9.17
N GLU A 282 -4.41 8.23 9.11
CA GLU A 282 -4.18 9.37 9.99
C GLU A 282 -5.04 10.59 9.65
N ALA A 283 -5.28 10.82 8.36
CA ALA A 283 -5.99 11.98 7.83
C ALA A 283 -6.89 11.59 6.63
N PRO A 284 -7.85 10.67 6.80
CA PRO A 284 -8.62 10.11 5.68
C PRO A 284 -9.40 11.18 4.89
N LYS A 285 -9.94 12.20 5.57
CA LYS A 285 -10.68 13.30 4.92
C LYS A 285 -9.78 14.16 4.05
N GLU A 286 -8.57 14.47 4.52
CA GLU A 286 -7.59 15.26 3.77
C GLU A 286 -7.08 14.46 2.56
N VAL A 287 -6.76 13.17 2.74
CA VAL A 287 -6.34 12.28 1.65
C VAL A 287 -7.44 12.18 0.59
N TYR A 288 -8.70 11.97 1.00
CA TYR A 288 -9.83 11.95 0.07
C TYR A 288 -9.95 13.26 -0.71
N SER A 289 -9.90 14.41 -0.03
CA SER A 289 -10.02 15.72 -0.67
C SER A 289 -8.89 15.98 -1.68
N HIS A 290 -7.65 15.64 -1.34
CA HIS A 290 -6.51 15.77 -2.24
C HIS A 290 -6.57 14.78 -3.41
N TYR A 291 -7.01 13.55 -3.16
CA TYR A 291 -7.20 12.56 -4.23
C TYR A 291 -8.29 13.01 -5.21
N GLN A 292 -9.44 13.46 -4.71
CA GLN A 292 -10.52 13.96 -5.54
C GLN A 292 -10.06 15.17 -6.38
N HIS A 293 -9.38 16.13 -5.76
CA HIS A 293 -8.85 17.28 -6.48
C HIS A 293 -7.86 16.87 -7.59
N PHE A 294 -7.02 15.85 -7.34
CA PHE A 294 -6.14 15.31 -8.38
C PHE A 294 -6.95 14.73 -9.54
N ILE A 295 -8.00 13.98 -9.28
CA ILE A 295 -8.84 13.41 -10.35
C ILE A 295 -9.55 14.52 -11.13
N ASP A 296 -10.11 15.53 -10.44
CA ASP A 296 -10.78 16.68 -11.08
C ASP A 296 -9.84 17.50 -12.00
N LEU A 297 -8.52 17.40 -11.83
CA LEU A 297 -7.55 18.03 -12.75
C LEU A 297 -7.34 17.25 -14.05
N LEU A 298 -7.82 15.99 -14.11
CA LEU A 298 -7.63 15.12 -15.28
C LEU A 298 -8.82 15.18 -16.25
N ASP A 299 -9.97 15.66 -15.77
CA ASP A 299 -11.20 15.92 -16.56
C ASP A 299 -11.08 17.25 -17.32
#